data_c07c19842efd232759e97328d353fb12
#
_entry.id   c07c19842efd232759e97328d353fb12
#
_cell.length_a   1.000
_cell.length_b   1.000
_cell.length_c   1.000
_cell.angle_alpha   90.00
_cell.angle_beta   90.00
_cell.angle_gamma   90.00
#
_symmetry.space_group_name_H-M   'P 1'
#
loop_
_entity.id
_entity.type
_entity.pdbx_description
1 polymer ?
#
loop_
_entity_poly.entity_id
_entity_poly.type
_entity_poly.pdbx_seq_one_letter_code
_entity_poly.pdbx_strand_id
1 'polypeptide(L)'
;MNPRAWLTGIVLALGLTIHAAAAEPENTIFMDLEHGRVVIELLPDVAPQHVARIKELARAGFYDGIVFHRVIPGFMAQTGDPTGTGRGGSEKPDLPAEFSSLPFERGTVGMARTANPNSANSQFFITYADAPHLNGDYTVWGRVVDGMRHVDAVAAGEPPSDPTAIVTMRVAADVAE
;
A
#
# COMPACT_ATOMS: atom_id res chain seq x y z
N MET A 1 71.33 -25.26 -8.38
CA MET A 1 70.52 -24.77 -7.22
C MET A 1 69.54 -23.74 -7.75
N ASN A 2 68.27 -24.07 -7.89
CA ASN A 2 67.21 -23.21 -8.39
C ASN A 2 66.29 -22.80 -7.22
N PRO A 3 66.08 -21.49 -6.94
CA PRO A 3 65.05 -21.06 -5.99
C PRO A 3 63.71 -20.96 -6.72
N ARG A 4 62.73 -21.71 -6.22
CA ARG A 4 61.31 -21.62 -6.62
C ARG A 4 60.71 -20.36 -6.02
N ALA A 5 60.24 -19.42 -6.88
CA ALA A 5 59.43 -18.29 -6.48
C ALA A 5 57.97 -18.75 -6.32
N TRP A 6 57.40 -18.55 -5.13
CA TRP A 6 56.00 -18.74 -4.82
C TRP A 6 55.25 -17.43 -5.11
N LEU A 7 54.42 -17.41 -6.15
CA LEU A 7 53.47 -16.32 -6.41
C LEU A 7 52.19 -16.57 -5.58
N THR A 8 52.04 -15.78 -4.53
CA THR A 8 50.82 -15.76 -3.73
C THR A 8 49.80 -14.87 -4.45
N GLY A 9 48.82 -15.49 -5.10
CA GLY A 9 47.71 -14.75 -5.70
C GLY A 9 46.73 -14.27 -4.61
N ILE A 10 46.59 -12.95 -4.47
CA ILE A 10 45.55 -12.32 -3.64
C ILE A 10 44.24 -12.33 -4.46
N VAL A 11 43.29 -13.16 -4.07
CA VAL A 11 41.91 -13.14 -4.60
C VAL A 11 41.16 -12.03 -3.88
N LEU A 12 40.98 -10.90 -4.56
CA LEU A 12 40.14 -9.80 -4.08
C LEU A 12 38.68 -10.21 -4.33
N ALA A 13 37.98 -10.67 -3.28
CA ALA A 13 36.54 -10.93 -3.34
C ALA A 13 35.81 -9.57 -3.29
N LEU A 14 35.31 -9.11 -4.46
CA LEU A 14 34.37 -7.99 -4.52
C LEU A 14 33.03 -8.47 -3.93
N GLY A 15 32.78 -8.13 -2.68
CA GLY A 15 31.47 -8.30 -2.06
C GLY A 15 30.46 -7.34 -2.71
N LEU A 16 29.58 -7.85 -3.57
CA LEU A 16 28.39 -7.11 -4.02
C LEU A 16 27.43 -6.99 -2.82
N THR A 17 27.46 -5.86 -2.14
CA THR A 17 26.39 -5.51 -1.19
C THR A 17 25.15 -5.11 -2.00
N ILE A 18 24.20 -6.02 -2.11
CA ILE A 18 22.87 -5.71 -2.62
C ILE A 18 22.21 -4.85 -1.53
N HIS A 19 22.26 -3.53 -1.68
CA HIS A 19 21.39 -2.64 -0.93
C HIS A 19 19.98 -2.86 -1.49
N ALA A 20 19.07 -3.42 -0.68
CA ALA A 20 17.66 -3.27 -0.93
C ALA A 20 17.40 -1.75 -1.00
N ALA A 21 16.98 -1.27 -2.16
CA ALA A 21 16.63 0.13 -2.31
C ALA A 21 15.52 0.42 -1.29
N ALA A 22 15.79 1.27 -0.31
CA ALA A 22 14.75 1.76 0.58
C ALA A 22 13.70 2.46 -0.31
N ALA A 23 12.43 2.17 -0.08
CA ALA A 23 11.35 2.81 -0.82
C ALA A 23 11.53 4.34 -0.75
N GLU A 24 11.44 5.01 -1.90
CA GLU A 24 11.64 6.46 -1.96
C GLU A 24 10.59 7.16 -1.10
N PRO A 25 10.96 8.14 -0.25
CA PRO A 25 10.00 8.81 0.64
C PRO A 25 8.80 9.41 -0.10
N GLU A 26 9.02 9.92 -1.32
CA GLU A 26 7.95 10.43 -2.19
C GLU A 26 6.98 9.33 -2.65
N ASN A 27 7.44 8.08 -2.74
CA ASN A 27 6.64 6.93 -3.12
C ASN A 27 6.34 6.00 -1.94
N THR A 28 6.25 6.57 -0.74
CA THR A 28 5.93 5.87 0.51
C THR A 28 4.80 6.59 1.23
N ILE A 29 3.81 5.82 1.69
CA ILE A 29 2.76 6.30 2.59
C ILE A 29 2.98 5.73 3.99
N PHE A 30 2.91 6.61 4.99
CA PHE A 30 2.72 6.25 6.38
C PHE A 30 1.23 6.35 6.72
N MET A 31 0.62 5.23 7.07
CA MET A 31 -0.74 5.15 7.56
C MET A 31 -0.67 4.74 9.03
N ASP A 32 -0.95 5.66 9.92
CA ASP A 32 -0.94 5.43 11.36
C ASP A 32 -2.33 4.98 11.81
N LEU A 33 -2.39 3.82 12.45
CA LEU A 33 -3.54 3.29 13.16
C LEU A 33 -3.31 3.40 14.66
N GLU A 34 -4.34 3.21 15.48
CA GLU A 34 -4.19 3.25 16.96
C GLU A 34 -3.18 2.24 17.50
N HIS A 35 -2.98 1.11 16.79
CA HIS A 35 -2.06 0.05 17.19
C HIS A 35 -0.69 0.12 16.49
N GLY A 36 -0.44 1.13 15.65
CA GLY A 36 0.86 1.37 15.05
C GLY A 36 0.83 1.74 13.58
N ARG A 37 2.02 1.96 13.04
CA ARG A 37 2.23 2.42 11.67
C ARG A 37 2.21 1.27 10.67
N VAL A 38 1.51 1.50 9.57
CA VAL A 38 1.55 0.69 8.34
C VAL A 38 2.32 1.49 7.30
N VAL A 39 3.32 0.87 6.69
CA VAL A 39 4.13 1.49 5.62
C VAL A 39 3.71 0.89 4.28
N ILE A 40 3.27 1.75 3.37
CA ILE A 40 2.81 1.35 2.04
C ILE A 40 3.75 1.93 1.00
N GLU A 41 4.37 1.06 0.20
CA GLU A 41 5.08 1.43 -1.01
C GLU A 41 4.06 1.72 -2.12
N LEU A 42 4.17 2.88 -2.76
CA LEU A 42 3.36 3.27 -3.91
C LEU A 42 3.99 2.76 -5.21
N LEU A 43 3.15 2.44 -6.19
CA LEU A 43 3.55 1.88 -7.48
C LEU A 43 3.19 2.84 -8.63
N PRO A 44 3.87 4.00 -8.75
CA PRO A 44 3.53 5.03 -9.76
C PRO A 44 3.70 4.55 -11.20
N ASP A 45 4.59 3.59 -11.45
CA ASP A 45 4.78 3.02 -12.79
C ASP A 45 3.65 2.05 -13.19
N VAL A 46 2.86 1.58 -12.22
CA VAL A 46 1.74 0.65 -12.43
C VAL A 46 0.41 1.39 -12.52
N ALA A 47 0.17 2.34 -11.61
CA ALA A 47 -1.09 3.07 -11.50
C ALA A 47 -0.84 4.56 -11.23
N PRO A 48 -0.28 5.30 -12.20
CA PRO A 48 0.16 6.69 -12.01
C PRO A 48 -0.96 7.63 -11.54
N GLN A 49 -2.18 7.51 -12.07
CA GLN A 49 -3.30 8.38 -11.71
C GLN A 49 -3.83 8.06 -10.31
N HIS A 50 -3.90 6.77 -9.95
CA HIS A 50 -4.32 6.35 -8.61
C HIS A 50 -3.29 6.75 -7.56
N VAL A 51 -2.01 6.54 -7.82
CA VAL A 51 -0.92 6.98 -6.91
C VAL A 51 -0.97 8.50 -6.71
N ALA A 52 -1.14 9.28 -7.79
CA ALA A 52 -1.26 10.74 -7.70
C ALA A 52 -2.47 11.14 -6.83
N ARG A 53 -3.62 10.49 -7.00
CA ARG A 53 -4.84 10.72 -6.22
C ARG A 53 -4.63 10.38 -4.73
N ILE A 54 -4.04 9.24 -4.42
CA ILE A 54 -3.77 8.84 -3.03
C ILE A 54 -2.84 9.85 -2.35
N LYS A 55 -1.78 10.29 -3.02
CA LYS A 55 -0.87 11.32 -2.50
C LYS A 55 -1.56 12.66 -2.30
N GLU A 56 -2.38 13.10 -3.27
CA GLU A 56 -3.17 14.33 -3.16
C GLU A 56 -4.08 14.31 -1.93
N LEU A 57 -4.83 13.23 -1.74
CA LEU A 57 -5.76 13.09 -0.62
C LEU A 57 -5.03 12.93 0.72
N ALA A 58 -3.91 12.21 0.77
CA ALA A 58 -3.09 12.08 1.96
C ALA A 58 -2.49 13.44 2.39
N ARG A 59 -2.00 14.24 1.44
CA ARG A 59 -1.50 15.61 1.68
C ARG A 59 -2.59 16.57 2.17
N ALA A 60 -3.81 16.37 1.71
CA ALA A 60 -4.96 17.13 2.17
C ALA A 60 -5.48 16.70 3.55
N GLY A 61 -4.92 15.64 4.16
CA GLY A 61 -5.42 15.06 5.41
C GLY A 61 -6.81 14.41 5.27
N PHE A 62 -7.23 14.09 4.04
CA PHE A 62 -8.55 13.55 3.75
C PHE A 62 -8.83 12.23 4.48
N TYR A 63 -7.82 11.39 4.63
CA TYR A 63 -7.97 10.06 5.24
C TYR A 63 -7.97 10.08 6.78
N ASP A 64 -7.63 11.19 7.41
CA ASP A 64 -7.56 11.29 8.87
C ASP A 64 -8.94 11.10 9.51
N GLY A 65 -9.04 10.15 10.42
CA GLY A 65 -10.30 9.79 11.09
C GLY A 65 -11.25 8.90 10.28
N ILE A 66 -10.92 8.56 9.02
CA ILE A 66 -11.75 7.65 8.22
C ILE A 66 -11.61 6.22 8.73
N VAL A 67 -12.74 5.53 8.87
CA VAL A 67 -12.81 4.19 9.43
C VAL A 67 -12.68 3.09 8.36
N PHE A 68 -12.24 1.92 8.79
CA PHE A 68 -12.38 0.70 8.02
C PHE A 68 -13.83 0.20 8.15
N HIS A 69 -14.64 0.50 7.15
CA HIS A 69 -16.09 0.22 7.17
C HIS A 69 -16.47 -1.18 6.71
N ARG A 70 -15.53 -1.91 6.06
CA ARG A 70 -15.76 -3.27 5.57
C ARG A 70 -14.49 -4.10 5.74
N VAL A 71 -14.52 -5.07 6.66
CA VAL A 71 -13.37 -5.90 7.01
C VAL A 71 -13.79 -7.35 7.05
N ILE A 72 -13.33 -8.12 6.06
CA ILE A 72 -13.64 -9.55 5.92
C ILE A 72 -12.38 -10.35 6.25
N PRO A 73 -12.37 -11.07 7.39
CA PRO A 73 -11.23 -11.91 7.77
C PRO A 73 -10.81 -12.87 6.68
N GLY A 74 -9.49 -12.97 6.43
CA GLY A 74 -8.93 -13.83 5.39
C GLY A 74 -9.11 -13.31 3.96
N PHE A 75 -9.78 -12.16 3.77
CA PHE A 75 -9.94 -11.55 2.45
C PHE A 75 -9.31 -10.15 2.40
N MET A 76 -9.97 -9.12 2.96
CA MET A 76 -9.45 -7.74 2.88
C MET A 76 -10.04 -6.82 3.96
N ALA A 77 -9.35 -5.68 4.19
CA ALA A 77 -9.83 -4.52 4.94
C ALA A 77 -10.02 -3.33 4.00
N GLN A 78 -11.22 -2.75 3.94
CA GLN A 78 -11.60 -1.65 3.07
C GLN A 78 -11.91 -0.38 3.87
N THR A 79 -11.41 0.75 3.38
CA THR A 79 -11.51 2.08 3.98
C THR A 79 -11.59 3.18 2.90
N GLY A 80 -11.43 4.46 3.28
CA GLY A 80 -11.34 5.58 2.35
C GLY A 80 -12.68 6.23 1.99
N ASP A 81 -13.75 5.85 2.69
CA ASP A 81 -15.05 6.52 2.62
C ASP A 81 -15.26 7.45 3.82
N PRO A 82 -15.35 8.78 3.62
CA PRO A 82 -15.53 9.73 4.73
C PRO A 82 -16.87 9.58 5.44
N THR A 83 -17.85 8.91 4.81
CA THR A 83 -19.16 8.65 5.42
C THR A 83 -19.21 7.36 6.25
N GLY A 84 -18.22 6.48 6.09
CA GLY A 84 -18.16 5.17 6.75
C GLY A 84 -19.24 4.17 6.30
N THR A 85 -19.99 4.48 5.24
CA THR A 85 -21.13 3.66 4.75
C THR A 85 -20.75 2.71 3.59
N GLY A 86 -19.57 2.89 3.02
CA GLY A 86 -19.12 2.23 1.80
C GLY A 86 -19.65 2.85 0.51
N ARG A 87 -20.40 3.96 0.59
CA ARG A 87 -21.05 4.62 -0.56
C ARG A 87 -20.47 6.00 -0.86
N GLY A 88 -19.68 6.57 0.04
CA GLY A 88 -19.06 7.87 -0.12
C GLY A 88 -17.70 7.82 -0.82
N GLY A 89 -17.17 9.01 -1.10
CA GLY A 89 -15.85 9.22 -1.68
C GLY A 89 -15.41 10.66 -1.52
N SER A 90 -14.29 11.02 -2.11
CA SER A 90 -13.84 12.41 -2.17
C SER A 90 -14.68 13.20 -3.19
N GLU A 91 -14.62 14.53 -3.12
CA GLU A 91 -15.26 15.42 -4.11
C GLU A 91 -14.53 15.46 -5.47
N LYS A 92 -13.46 14.71 -5.61
CA LYS A 92 -12.69 14.61 -6.86
C LYS A 92 -13.42 13.76 -7.89
N PRO A 93 -13.16 13.97 -9.19
CA PRO A 93 -13.69 13.11 -10.24
C PRO A 93 -13.24 11.65 -10.08
N ASP A 94 -14.05 10.71 -10.51
CA ASP A 94 -13.68 9.29 -10.57
C ASP A 94 -12.49 9.07 -11.51
N LEU A 95 -11.74 8.02 -11.26
CA LEU A 95 -10.56 7.63 -12.03
C LEU A 95 -10.86 6.48 -12.98
N PRO A 96 -10.32 6.50 -14.20
CA PRO A 96 -10.32 5.34 -15.08
C PRO A 96 -9.47 4.21 -14.48
N ALA A 97 -9.82 2.96 -14.77
CA ALA A 97 -9.06 1.81 -14.32
C ALA A 97 -7.62 1.81 -14.88
N GLU A 98 -6.67 1.41 -14.04
CA GLU A 98 -5.26 1.18 -14.40
C GLU A 98 -4.91 -0.28 -14.05
N PHE A 99 -5.51 -1.23 -14.80
CA PHE A 99 -5.33 -2.65 -14.56
C PHE A 99 -3.91 -3.10 -14.94
N SER A 100 -3.38 -4.03 -14.18
CA SER A 100 -2.05 -4.61 -14.38
C SER A 100 -2.08 -6.13 -14.22
N SER A 101 -0.95 -6.77 -14.54
CA SER A 101 -0.74 -8.21 -14.30
C SER A 101 -0.26 -8.54 -12.87
N LEU A 102 -0.13 -7.54 -12.01
CA LEU A 102 0.29 -7.78 -10.62
C LEU A 102 -0.79 -8.56 -9.87
N PRO A 103 -0.40 -9.63 -9.16
CA PRO A 103 -1.35 -10.43 -8.39
C PRO A 103 -1.77 -9.70 -7.10
N PHE A 104 -3.00 -9.98 -6.66
CA PHE A 104 -3.45 -9.63 -5.32
C PHE A 104 -2.99 -10.72 -4.35
N GLU A 105 -1.82 -10.49 -3.74
CA GLU A 105 -1.25 -11.27 -2.66
C GLU A 105 -1.48 -10.58 -1.31
N ARG A 106 -1.13 -11.23 -0.21
CA ARG A 106 -1.19 -10.60 1.12
C ARG A 106 -0.44 -9.28 1.14
N GLY A 107 -1.10 -8.21 1.60
CA GLY A 107 -0.55 -6.86 1.70
C GLY A 107 -0.64 -6.04 0.41
N THR A 108 -1.20 -6.58 -0.68
CA THR A 108 -1.47 -5.78 -1.88
C THR A 108 -2.57 -4.76 -1.59
N VAL A 109 -2.37 -3.53 -2.07
CA VAL A 109 -3.34 -2.44 -1.90
C VAL A 109 -3.99 -2.13 -3.24
N GLY A 110 -5.30 -2.31 -3.28
CA GLY A 110 -6.12 -2.11 -4.47
C GLY A 110 -7.16 -1.00 -4.29
N MET A 111 -7.55 -0.39 -5.42
CA MET A 111 -8.59 0.62 -5.41
C MET A 111 -9.98 -0.01 -5.45
N ALA A 112 -10.85 0.37 -4.52
CA ALA A 112 -12.25 -0.04 -4.54
C ALA A 112 -13.02 0.75 -5.61
N ARG A 113 -14.07 0.11 -6.17
CA ARG A 113 -14.91 0.66 -7.21
C ARG A 113 -16.32 0.05 -7.19
N THR A 114 -17.23 0.65 -7.89
CA THR A 114 -18.56 0.05 -8.18
C THR A 114 -18.46 -1.01 -9.29
N ALA A 115 -19.57 -1.47 -9.83
CA ALA A 115 -19.57 -2.34 -11.01
C ALA A 115 -18.93 -1.66 -12.25
N ASN A 116 -18.94 -0.33 -12.32
CA ASN A 116 -18.21 0.41 -13.36
C ASN A 116 -16.70 0.40 -13.04
N PRO A 117 -15.83 -0.14 -13.91
CA PRO A 117 -14.38 -0.17 -13.68
C PRO A 117 -13.75 1.23 -13.57
N ASN A 118 -14.38 2.25 -14.14
CA ASN A 118 -13.93 3.64 -14.15
C ASN A 118 -14.64 4.48 -13.08
N SER A 119 -14.92 3.92 -11.91
CA SER A 119 -15.58 4.58 -10.77
C SER A 119 -14.75 4.58 -9.50
N ALA A 120 -13.47 4.36 -9.61
CA ALA A 120 -12.54 4.47 -8.48
C ALA A 120 -12.41 5.95 -8.04
N ASN A 121 -12.37 6.21 -6.74
CA ASN A 121 -12.32 7.58 -6.22
C ASN A 121 -11.31 7.74 -5.07
N SER A 122 -11.71 7.40 -3.84
CA SER A 122 -10.85 7.49 -2.65
C SER A 122 -10.81 6.19 -1.84
N GLN A 123 -11.79 5.29 -2.02
CA GLN A 123 -11.84 4.04 -1.28
C GLN A 123 -10.79 3.06 -1.78
N PHE A 124 -10.14 2.37 -0.84
CA PHE A 124 -9.16 1.34 -1.14
C PHE A 124 -9.26 0.18 -0.15
N PHE A 125 -8.62 -0.93 -0.49
CA PHE A 125 -8.57 -2.11 0.37
C PHE A 125 -7.17 -2.72 0.40
N ILE A 126 -6.87 -3.40 1.49
CA ILE A 126 -5.61 -4.15 1.72
C ILE A 126 -5.98 -5.61 1.87
N THR A 127 -5.36 -6.49 1.07
CA THR A 127 -5.64 -7.93 1.11
C THR A 127 -4.92 -8.61 2.27
N TYR A 128 -5.63 -9.53 2.97
CA TYR A 128 -5.09 -10.37 4.04
C TYR A 128 -4.41 -11.64 3.53
N ALA A 129 -4.79 -12.09 2.35
CA ALA A 129 -4.31 -13.31 1.71
C ALA A 129 -4.42 -13.17 0.19
N ASP A 130 -3.97 -14.18 -0.54
CA ASP A 130 -4.07 -14.24 -1.99
C ASP A 130 -5.54 -14.19 -2.44
N ALA A 131 -5.82 -13.27 -3.35
CA ALA A 131 -7.16 -13.03 -3.89
C ALA A 131 -7.14 -13.05 -5.44
N PRO A 132 -6.85 -14.20 -6.08
CA PRO A 132 -6.63 -14.28 -7.52
C PRO A 132 -7.86 -13.87 -8.34
N HIS A 133 -9.05 -13.89 -7.77
CA HIS A 133 -10.29 -13.44 -8.43
C HIS A 133 -10.34 -11.92 -8.63
N LEU A 134 -9.40 -11.15 -8.05
CA LEU A 134 -9.27 -9.70 -8.25
C LEU A 134 -8.26 -9.35 -9.34
N ASN A 135 -7.42 -10.31 -9.76
CA ASN A 135 -6.32 -10.08 -10.69
C ASN A 135 -6.84 -9.59 -12.05
N GLY A 136 -6.29 -8.48 -12.53
CA GLY A 136 -6.69 -7.88 -13.80
C GLY A 136 -8.02 -7.11 -13.78
N ASP A 137 -8.79 -7.19 -12.68
CA ASP A 137 -10.12 -6.55 -12.54
C ASP A 137 -10.12 -5.36 -11.57
N TYR A 138 -9.07 -5.21 -10.77
CA TYR A 138 -8.89 -4.08 -9.86
C TYR A 138 -7.52 -3.44 -10.04
N THR A 139 -7.45 -2.12 -9.87
CA THR A 139 -6.20 -1.37 -9.95
C THR A 139 -5.37 -1.61 -8.69
N VAL A 140 -4.17 -2.14 -8.84
CA VAL A 140 -3.14 -2.22 -7.79
C VAL A 140 -2.35 -0.92 -7.79
N TRP A 141 -2.30 -0.20 -6.68
CA TRP A 141 -1.56 1.05 -6.60
C TRP A 141 -0.46 1.05 -5.52
N GLY A 142 -0.40 0.02 -4.67
CA GLY A 142 0.60 -0.05 -3.62
C GLY A 142 0.72 -1.43 -3.00
N ARG A 143 1.68 -1.56 -2.08
CA ARG A 143 1.94 -2.75 -1.29
C ARG A 143 2.36 -2.37 0.13
N VAL A 144 1.82 -3.05 1.13
CA VAL A 144 2.30 -2.94 2.51
C VAL A 144 3.67 -3.59 2.60
N VAL A 145 4.68 -2.81 2.97
CA VAL A 145 6.08 -3.26 3.11
C VAL A 145 6.49 -3.40 4.57
N ASP A 146 5.77 -2.76 5.49
CA ASP A 146 5.92 -2.95 6.94
C ASP A 146 4.59 -2.68 7.65
N GLY A 147 4.44 -3.25 8.85
CA GLY A 147 3.28 -3.01 9.71
C GLY A 147 2.04 -3.82 9.35
N MET A 148 2.11 -4.86 8.52
CA MET A 148 0.95 -5.68 8.14
C MET A 148 0.23 -6.29 9.37
N ARG A 149 0.95 -6.54 10.48
CA ARG A 149 0.36 -6.95 11.77
C ARG A 149 -0.68 -5.97 12.32
N HIS A 150 -0.54 -4.67 12.00
CA HIS A 150 -1.50 -3.63 12.41
C HIS A 150 -2.75 -3.65 11.54
N VAL A 151 -2.60 -4.02 10.27
CA VAL A 151 -3.76 -4.28 9.40
C VAL A 151 -4.52 -5.52 9.88
N ASP A 152 -3.82 -6.58 10.32
CA ASP A 152 -4.45 -7.80 10.87
C ASP A 152 -5.26 -7.51 12.15
N ALA A 153 -4.93 -6.45 12.89
CA ALA A 153 -5.61 -6.06 14.12
C ALA A 153 -6.84 -5.17 13.88
N VAL A 154 -7.12 -4.77 12.64
CA VAL A 154 -8.30 -3.97 12.30
C VAL A 154 -9.58 -4.74 12.61
N ALA A 155 -10.53 -4.08 13.27
CA ALA A 155 -11.79 -4.68 13.70
C ALA A 155 -12.58 -5.26 12.54
N ALA A 156 -12.96 -6.53 12.63
CA ALA A 156 -13.71 -7.24 11.60
C ALA A 156 -15.21 -6.88 11.61
N GLY A 157 -15.82 -6.84 10.41
CA GLY A 157 -17.26 -6.61 10.23
C GLY A 157 -17.61 -5.86 8.95
N GLU A 158 -18.88 -5.87 8.58
CA GLU A 158 -19.45 -5.21 7.38
C GLU A 158 -20.73 -4.42 7.71
N PRO A 159 -20.69 -3.28 8.47
CA PRO A 159 -19.53 -2.67 9.10
C PRO A 159 -19.15 -3.30 10.44
N PRO A 160 -17.91 -3.09 10.94
CA PRO A 160 -17.56 -3.44 12.31
C PRO A 160 -18.41 -2.68 13.34
N SER A 161 -18.69 -3.29 14.50
CA SER A 161 -19.45 -2.61 15.57
C SER A 161 -18.65 -1.49 16.25
N ASP A 162 -17.32 -1.61 16.27
CA ASP A 162 -16.38 -0.60 16.75
C ASP A 162 -15.24 -0.51 15.72
N PRO A 163 -15.43 0.31 14.66
CA PRO A 163 -14.53 0.31 13.53
C PRO A 163 -13.21 1.03 13.84
N THR A 164 -12.10 0.39 13.50
CA THR A 164 -10.76 0.99 13.57
C THR A 164 -10.69 2.18 12.61
N ALA A 165 -10.14 3.31 13.08
CA ALA A 165 -9.90 4.50 12.27
C ALA A 165 -8.44 4.63 11.84
N ILE A 166 -8.22 5.28 10.70
CA ILE A 166 -6.94 5.84 10.31
C ILE A 166 -6.70 7.07 11.18
N VAL A 167 -5.67 7.06 12.02
CA VAL A 167 -5.30 8.23 12.84
C VAL A 167 -4.75 9.34 11.95
N THR A 168 -3.76 9.01 11.13
CA THR A 168 -3.22 9.89 10.08
C THR A 168 -2.75 9.08 8.88
N MET A 169 -2.78 9.72 7.69
CA MET A 169 -2.18 9.16 6.49
C MET A 169 -1.36 10.23 5.77
N ARG A 170 -0.07 10.00 5.57
CA ARG A 170 0.88 11.00 5.05
C ARG A 170 1.81 10.40 4.01
N VAL A 171 2.24 11.21 3.06
CA VAL A 171 3.40 10.89 2.21
C VAL A 171 4.65 11.01 3.06
N ALA A 172 5.52 10.00 3.06
CA ALA A 172 6.68 9.97 3.94
C ALA A 172 7.64 11.15 3.71
N ALA A 173 7.74 11.66 2.48
CA ALA A 173 8.54 12.84 2.15
C ALA A 173 8.08 14.12 2.87
N ASP A 174 6.82 14.17 3.31
CA ASP A 174 6.24 15.35 3.97
C ASP A 174 6.29 15.25 5.51
N VAL A 175 6.79 14.14 6.05
CA VAL A 175 6.93 13.92 7.49
C VAL A 175 8.36 14.28 7.90
N ALA A 176 8.50 15.29 8.78
CA ALA A 176 9.80 15.63 9.36
C ALA A 176 10.34 14.47 10.20
N GLU A 177 11.65 14.18 10.04
CA GLU A 177 12.38 13.25 10.90
C GLU A 177 12.49 13.75 12.36
#